data_31b441c66dbc38588d7fef2c1a77fb5e
#
_entry.id   31b441c66dbc38588d7fef2c1a77fb5e
#
_cell.length_a   1.000
_cell.length_b   1.000
_cell.length_c   1.000
_cell.angle_alpha   90.00
_cell.angle_beta   90.00
_cell.angle_gamma   90.00
#
_symmetry.space_group_name_H-M   'P 1'
#
loop_
_entity.id
_entity.type
_entity.pdbx_description
1 polymer ?
#
loop_
_entity_poly.entity_id
_entity_poly.type
_entity_poly.pdbx_seq_one_letter_code
_entity_poly.pdbx_strand_id
1 'polypeptide(L)'
;MVETLLRVRQDYPKFDMLEGMLREFLCPPVSPDRCIFAQTTCTLSADFKTRVEPCQFGGDPDCSRCGCIASMGLAAVGHQKLVGPITAGHIFWTSAAIGRYVRRGENMLQHLVNRTRGGEGSHGASRTKDLLKVLD
;
A
#
# COMPACT_ATOMS: atom_id res chain seq x y z
N MET A 1 -16.86 4.87 20.99
CA MET A 1 -15.47 5.31 21.35
C MET A 1 -15.01 6.48 20.47
N VAL A 2 -14.95 6.36 19.13
CA VAL A 2 -14.47 7.46 18.24
C VAL A 2 -15.31 8.72 18.38
N GLU A 3 -16.63 8.62 18.40
CA GLU A 3 -17.54 9.76 18.60
C GLU A 3 -17.32 10.46 19.94
N THR A 4 -17.01 9.69 21.00
CA THR A 4 -16.65 10.26 22.29
C THR A 4 -15.35 11.05 22.21
N LEU A 5 -14.33 10.53 21.52
CA LEU A 5 -13.06 11.24 21.28
C LEU A 5 -13.27 12.52 20.47
N LEU A 6 -14.12 12.48 19.45
CA LEU A 6 -14.46 13.68 18.66
C LEU A 6 -15.10 14.76 19.52
N ARG A 7 -15.94 14.38 20.46
CA ARG A 7 -16.65 15.32 21.36
C ARG A 7 -15.72 15.94 22.40
N VAL A 8 -14.85 15.13 23.03
CA VAL A 8 -14.03 15.57 24.17
C VAL A 8 -12.67 16.15 23.76
N ARG A 9 -12.25 16.00 22.50
CA ARG A 9 -10.91 16.41 22.06
C ARG A 9 -10.58 17.88 22.32
N GLN A 10 -11.60 18.76 22.33
CA GLN A 10 -11.41 20.19 22.59
C GLN A 10 -11.00 20.47 24.03
N ASP A 11 -11.36 19.59 24.95
CA ASP A 11 -11.02 19.68 26.37
C ASP A 11 -9.61 19.19 26.67
N TYR A 12 -8.97 18.53 25.68
CA TYR A 12 -7.64 17.92 25.83
C TYR A 12 -6.65 18.47 24.79
N PRO A 13 -6.03 19.63 25.03
CA PRO A 13 -5.16 20.30 24.06
C PRO A 13 -3.91 19.49 23.68
N LYS A 14 -3.55 18.47 24.47
CA LYS A 14 -2.44 17.54 24.15
C LYS A 14 -2.87 16.34 23.31
N PHE A 15 -4.15 16.24 22.96
CA PHE A 15 -4.63 15.18 22.09
C PHE A 15 -4.35 15.55 20.63
N ASP A 16 -3.22 15.05 20.10
CA ASP A 16 -2.61 15.45 18.82
C ASP A 16 -3.10 14.63 17.61
N MET A 17 -4.31 14.07 17.69
CA MET A 17 -4.91 13.40 16.55
C MET A 17 -5.86 14.34 15.80
N LEU A 18 -5.63 14.51 14.50
CA LEU A 18 -6.47 15.37 13.65
C LEU A 18 -7.91 14.86 13.62
N GLU A 19 -8.87 15.80 13.66
CA GLU A 19 -10.30 15.48 13.60
C GLU A 19 -10.66 14.66 12.34
N GLY A 20 -10.13 15.04 11.18
CA GLY A 20 -10.33 14.31 9.94
C GLY A 20 -9.91 12.84 10.06
N MET A 21 -8.79 12.58 10.71
CA MET A 21 -8.30 11.22 10.94
C MET A 21 -9.23 10.42 11.86
N LEU A 22 -9.77 11.04 12.92
CA LEU A 22 -10.76 10.40 13.79
C LEU A 22 -12.04 10.05 13.03
N ARG A 23 -12.49 10.93 12.14
CA ARG A 23 -13.69 10.71 11.32
C ARG A 23 -13.53 9.51 10.38
N GLU A 24 -12.31 9.26 9.86
CA GLU A 24 -12.05 8.12 8.98
C GLU A 24 -12.26 6.76 9.71
N PHE A 25 -12.07 6.70 11.03
CA PHE A 25 -12.38 5.49 11.80
C PHE A 25 -13.88 5.18 11.88
N LEU A 26 -14.76 6.13 11.57
CA LEU A 26 -16.20 5.91 11.49
C LEU A 26 -16.63 5.32 10.13
N CYS A 27 -15.79 5.52 9.11
CA CYS A 27 -16.07 5.06 7.75
C CYS A 27 -14.78 4.49 7.12
N PRO A 28 -14.26 3.38 7.65
CA PRO A 28 -13.03 2.78 7.13
C PRO A 28 -13.21 2.28 5.69
N PRO A 29 -12.12 2.06 4.93
CA PRO A 29 -12.21 1.51 3.58
C PRO A 29 -12.86 0.12 3.61
N VAL A 30 -13.73 -0.15 2.66
CA VAL A 30 -14.49 -1.42 2.59
C VAL A 30 -13.65 -2.61 2.10
N SER A 31 -12.50 -2.36 1.49
CA SER A 31 -11.57 -3.38 1.00
C SER A 31 -10.16 -2.82 0.84
N PRO A 32 -9.13 -3.68 0.78
CA PRO A 32 -7.76 -3.25 0.51
C PRO A 32 -7.61 -2.49 -0.82
N ASP A 33 -8.40 -2.82 -1.84
CA ASP A 33 -8.38 -2.11 -3.13
C ASP A 33 -8.89 -0.67 -3.04
N ARG A 34 -9.70 -0.38 -2.03
CA ARG A 34 -10.21 0.96 -1.75
C ARG A 34 -9.38 1.71 -0.71
N CYS A 35 -8.40 1.07 -0.13
CA CYS A 35 -7.51 1.64 0.88
C CYS A 35 -6.32 2.34 0.22
N ILE A 36 -6.21 3.67 0.35
CA ILE A 36 -5.08 4.44 -0.20
C ILE A 36 -3.75 3.89 0.33
N PHE A 37 -3.67 3.59 1.63
CA PHE A 37 -2.47 3.03 2.24
C PHE A 37 -2.06 1.71 1.59
N ALA A 38 -2.98 0.74 1.44
CA ALA A 38 -2.68 -0.56 0.84
C ALA A 38 -2.24 -0.42 -0.64
N GLN A 39 -2.77 0.56 -1.37
CA GLN A 39 -2.46 0.77 -2.78
C GLN A 39 -1.16 1.53 -3.03
N THR A 40 -0.69 2.33 -2.08
CA THR A 40 0.48 3.19 -2.22
C THR A 40 1.71 2.69 -1.46
N THR A 41 1.54 1.69 -0.59
CA THR A 41 2.64 1.14 0.22
C THR A 41 2.99 -0.28 -0.20
N CYS A 42 4.20 -0.69 0.14
CA CYS A 42 4.67 -2.07 -0.01
C CYS A 42 5.11 -2.56 1.37
N THR A 43 4.41 -3.54 1.90
CA THR A 43 4.76 -4.17 3.16
C THR A 43 5.55 -5.44 2.90
N LEU A 44 6.70 -5.55 3.56
CA LEU A 44 7.55 -6.74 3.51
C LEU A 44 7.47 -7.49 4.85
N SER A 45 7.57 -8.79 4.78
CA SER A 45 7.73 -9.65 5.94
C SER A 45 9.09 -9.42 6.62
N ALA A 46 9.30 -9.99 7.79
CA ALA A 46 10.54 -9.88 8.55
C ALA A 46 11.79 -10.40 7.81
N ASP A 47 11.61 -11.24 6.81
CA ASP A 47 12.67 -11.75 5.92
C ASP A 47 13.13 -10.71 4.88
N PHE A 48 12.45 -9.55 4.77
CA PHE A 48 12.65 -8.49 3.78
C PHE A 48 12.57 -8.94 2.30
N LYS A 49 12.04 -10.12 2.04
CA LYS A 49 11.91 -10.73 0.71
C LYS A 49 10.47 -10.99 0.33
N THR A 50 9.66 -11.42 1.30
CA THR A 50 8.26 -11.80 1.07
C THR A 50 7.37 -10.58 1.21
N ARG A 51 6.61 -10.27 0.16
CA ARG A 51 5.60 -9.20 0.20
C ARG A 51 4.37 -9.68 0.95
N VAL A 52 3.91 -8.87 1.88
CA VAL A 52 2.66 -9.10 2.62
C VAL A 52 1.51 -8.46 1.83
N GLU A 53 0.55 -9.27 1.45
CA GLU A 53 -0.63 -8.84 0.68
C GLU A 53 -1.92 -9.34 1.36
N PRO A 54 -3.03 -8.65 1.15
CA PRO A 54 -3.27 -7.46 0.31
C PRO A 54 -2.90 -6.14 0.98
N CYS A 55 -2.60 -6.13 2.26
CA CYS A 55 -2.16 -4.97 3.04
C CYS A 55 -1.22 -5.43 4.15
N GLN A 56 -0.76 -4.53 5.03
CA GLN A 56 0.17 -4.84 6.12
C GLN A 56 -0.27 -5.96 7.08
N PHE A 57 -1.56 -6.28 7.14
CA PHE A 57 -2.09 -7.36 7.98
C PHE A 57 -2.04 -8.73 7.28
N GLY A 58 -1.87 -8.75 5.95
CA GLY A 58 -1.88 -9.99 5.16
C GLY A 58 -3.21 -10.70 5.15
N GLY A 59 -3.27 -11.83 4.43
CA GLY A 59 -4.42 -12.74 4.44
C GLY A 59 -5.73 -12.11 3.98
N ASP A 60 -6.79 -12.31 4.77
CA ASP A 60 -8.14 -11.78 4.52
C ASP A 60 -8.51 -10.77 5.62
N PRO A 61 -8.12 -9.49 5.48
CA PRO A 61 -8.33 -8.50 6.52
C PRO A 61 -9.79 -8.02 6.55
N ASP A 62 -10.37 -7.97 7.76
CA ASP A 62 -11.66 -7.31 7.98
C ASP A 62 -11.50 -5.79 7.95
N CYS A 63 -11.65 -5.20 6.76
CA CYS A 63 -11.51 -3.77 6.55
C CYS A 63 -12.59 -2.95 7.28
N SER A 64 -13.77 -3.52 7.57
CA SER A 64 -14.84 -2.82 8.30
C SER A 64 -14.46 -2.51 9.76
N ARG A 65 -13.49 -3.25 10.30
CA ARG A 65 -12.95 -3.11 11.65
C ARG A 65 -11.50 -2.63 11.64
N CYS A 66 -11.10 -1.97 10.55
CA CYS A 66 -9.73 -1.52 10.38
C CYS A 66 -9.33 -0.49 11.44
N GLY A 67 -8.31 -0.84 12.25
CA GLY A 67 -7.71 0.05 13.25
C GLY A 67 -6.38 0.67 12.79
N CYS A 68 -6.06 0.61 11.50
CA CYS A 68 -4.79 1.09 10.97
C CYS A 68 -4.72 2.62 10.94
N ILE A 69 -3.94 3.19 11.85
CA ILE A 69 -3.73 4.65 11.95
C ILE A 69 -3.18 5.22 10.63
N ALA A 70 -2.25 4.53 9.97
CA ALA A 70 -1.67 4.99 8.72
C ALA A 70 -2.71 5.04 7.58
N SER A 71 -3.61 4.06 7.52
CA SER A 71 -4.71 4.05 6.57
C SER A 71 -5.66 5.23 6.81
N MET A 72 -6.07 5.45 8.06
CA MET A 72 -6.96 6.57 8.43
C MET A 72 -6.29 7.92 8.19
N GLY A 73 -4.99 8.04 8.50
CA GLY A 73 -4.21 9.26 8.25
C GLY A 73 -4.13 9.59 6.77
N LEU A 74 -3.80 8.61 5.92
CA LEU A 74 -3.75 8.83 4.46
C LEU A 74 -5.13 9.10 3.86
N ALA A 75 -6.19 8.47 4.36
CA ALA A 75 -7.56 8.77 3.94
C ALA A 75 -7.94 10.21 4.28
N ALA A 76 -7.65 10.65 5.51
CA ALA A 76 -7.89 12.03 5.94
C ALA A 76 -7.13 13.05 5.08
N VAL A 77 -5.86 12.80 4.78
CA VAL A 77 -5.08 13.62 3.84
C VAL A 77 -5.68 13.56 2.45
N GLY A 78 -6.11 12.39 2.00
CA GLY A 78 -6.75 12.20 0.70
C GLY A 78 -8.00 13.08 0.48
N HIS A 79 -8.76 13.36 1.54
CA HIS A 79 -9.93 14.23 1.48
C HIS A 79 -9.60 15.72 1.47
N GLN A 80 -8.33 16.12 1.73
CA GLN A 80 -7.95 17.54 1.68
C GLN A 80 -8.06 18.08 0.26
N LYS A 81 -8.80 19.19 0.13
CA LYS A 81 -8.91 19.94 -1.12
C LYS A 81 -7.60 20.70 -1.37
N LEU A 82 -7.04 20.56 -2.55
CA LEU A 82 -5.84 21.26 -2.98
C LEU A 82 -6.19 22.50 -3.80
N VAL A 83 -6.89 22.30 -4.93
CA VAL A 83 -7.31 23.39 -5.82
C VAL A 83 -8.67 23.01 -6.44
N GLY A 84 -9.68 23.83 -6.27
CA GLY A 84 -11.01 23.59 -6.80
C GLY A 84 -11.58 22.22 -6.37
N PRO A 85 -11.99 21.35 -7.30
CA PRO A 85 -12.51 20.02 -6.98
C PRO A 85 -11.42 18.97 -6.76
N ILE A 86 -10.14 19.32 -6.95
CA ILE A 86 -9.02 18.37 -6.86
C ILE A 86 -8.65 18.17 -5.38
N THR A 87 -8.63 16.92 -4.95
CA THR A 87 -8.17 16.52 -3.62
C THR A 87 -6.81 15.82 -3.68
N ALA A 88 -6.12 15.73 -2.55
CA ALA A 88 -4.89 14.95 -2.44
C ALA A 88 -5.10 13.47 -2.82
N GLY A 89 -6.29 12.94 -2.55
CA GLY A 89 -6.67 11.58 -2.95
C GLY A 89 -6.61 11.36 -4.46
N HIS A 90 -7.00 12.33 -5.27
CA HIS A 90 -6.88 12.23 -6.73
C HIS A 90 -5.41 12.04 -7.15
N ILE A 91 -4.48 12.73 -6.50
CA ILE A 91 -3.04 12.59 -6.78
C ILE A 91 -2.56 11.19 -6.37
N PHE A 92 -2.94 10.72 -5.18
CA PHE A 92 -2.55 9.39 -4.70
C PHE A 92 -3.06 8.28 -5.63
N TRP A 93 -4.32 8.30 -6.01
CA TRP A 93 -4.91 7.31 -6.90
C TRP A 93 -4.31 7.35 -8.30
N THR A 94 -4.04 8.55 -8.82
CA THR A 94 -3.38 8.72 -10.12
C THR A 94 -1.96 8.17 -10.08
N SER A 95 -1.18 8.52 -9.04
CA SER A 95 0.18 8.01 -8.85
C SER A 95 0.21 6.48 -8.72
N ALA A 96 -0.71 5.90 -7.95
CA ALA A 96 -0.85 4.45 -7.80
C ALA A 96 -1.21 3.78 -9.14
N ALA A 97 -2.08 4.39 -9.94
CA ALA A 97 -2.45 3.88 -11.27
C ALA A 97 -1.25 3.92 -12.22
N ILE A 98 -0.51 5.02 -12.27
CA ILE A 98 0.70 5.16 -13.08
C ILE A 98 1.75 4.11 -12.66
N GLY A 99 2.00 3.96 -11.36
CA GLY A 99 2.94 2.98 -10.83
C GLY A 99 2.58 1.53 -11.20
N ARG A 100 1.29 1.19 -11.20
CA ARG A 100 0.83 -0.13 -11.69
C ARG A 100 1.09 -0.32 -13.19
N TYR A 101 0.87 0.74 -13.98
CA TYR A 101 1.08 0.71 -15.41
C TYR A 101 2.56 0.53 -15.77
N VAL A 102 3.44 1.28 -15.12
CA VAL A 102 4.90 1.19 -15.27
C VAL A 102 5.39 -0.21 -14.92
N ARG A 103 5.01 -0.75 -13.76
CA ARG A 103 5.37 -2.13 -13.35
C ARG A 103 4.90 -3.19 -14.33
N ARG A 104 3.71 -3.02 -14.91
CA ARG A 104 3.20 -3.95 -15.93
C ARG A 104 4.05 -3.90 -17.20
N GLY A 105 4.49 -2.71 -17.61
CA GLY A 105 5.40 -2.52 -18.73
C GLY A 105 6.78 -3.13 -18.48
N GLU A 106 7.36 -2.92 -17.30
CA GLU A 106 8.65 -3.51 -16.90
C GLU A 106 8.61 -5.03 -16.90
N ASN A 107 7.55 -5.62 -16.32
CA ASN A 107 7.38 -7.08 -16.32
C ASN A 107 7.26 -7.63 -17.75
N MET A 108 6.53 -6.94 -18.62
CA MET A 108 6.39 -7.35 -20.03
C MET A 108 7.72 -7.26 -20.78
N LEU A 109 8.49 -6.19 -20.56
CA LEU A 109 9.83 -6.04 -21.13
C LEU A 109 10.80 -7.10 -20.62
N GLN A 110 10.79 -7.40 -19.33
CA GLN A 110 11.60 -8.48 -18.74
C GLN A 110 11.24 -9.84 -19.34
N HIS A 111 9.95 -10.13 -19.52
CA HIS A 111 9.52 -11.36 -20.20
C HIS A 111 10.01 -11.43 -21.65
N LEU A 112 9.98 -10.33 -22.39
CA LEU A 112 10.50 -10.27 -23.77
C LEU A 112 12.02 -10.45 -23.80
N VAL A 113 12.77 -9.76 -22.93
CA VAL A 113 14.24 -9.89 -22.83
C VAL A 113 14.63 -11.30 -22.43
N ASN A 114 13.94 -11.94 -21.48
CA ASN A 114 14.21 -13.31 -21.10
C ASN A 114 13.88 -14.31 -22.22
N ARG A 115 12.85 -14.02 -23.04
CA ARG A 115 12.51 -14.85 -24.21
C ARG A 115 13.53 -14.73 -25.33
N THR A 116 14.10 -13.55 -25.56
CA THR A 116 15.17 -13.36 -26.54
C THR A 116 16.50 -13.94 -26.07
N ARG A 117 16.81 -13.89 -24.75
CA ARG A 117 18.01 -14.53 -24.17
C ARG A 117 17.89 -16.04 -24.05
N GLY A 118 16.71 -16.61 -23.91
CA GLY A 118 16.47 -18.04 -23.84
C GLY A 118 16.63 -18.80 -25.18
N GLY A 119 16.81 -18.07 -26.29
CA GLY A 119 17.12 -18.63 -27.60
C GLY A 119 18.62 -18.96 -27.83
N GLU A 120 19.51 -18.51 -26.96
CA GLU A 120 20.94 -18.77 -27.02
C GLU A 120 21.41 -19.52 -25.76
N GLY A 121 21.46 -20.84 -25.86
CA GLY A 121 22.28 -21.70 -24.99
C GLY A 121 21.64 -22.18 -23.70
N SER A 122 21.26 -23.43 -23.67
CA SER A 122 20.84 -24.20 -22.49
C SER A 122 21.99 -24.54 -21.51
N HIS A 123 22.85 -23.58 -21.17
CA HIS A 123 24.00 -23.84 -20.26
C HIS A 123 24.11 -22.90 -19.05
N GLY A 124 23.13 -22.05 -18.79
CA GLY A 124 23.20 -21.05 -17.70
C GLY A 124 22.32 -21.30 -16.47
N ALA A 125 21.41 -22.25 -16.48
CA ALA A 125 20.37 -22.38 -15.45
C ALA A 125 20.82 -23.08 -14.14
N SER A 126 22.05 -23.60 -14.07
CA SER A 126 22.58 -24.34 -12.88
C SER A 126 23.19 -23.41 -11.83
N ARG A 127 23.73 -22.25 -12.23
CA ARG A 127 24.60 -21.47 -11.34
C ARG A 127 23.84 -20.60 -10.30
N THR A 128 22.57 -20.27 -10.56
CA THR A 128 21.80 -19.39 -9.65
C THR A 128 21.16 -20.18 -8.50
N LYS A 129 20.89 -21.47 -8.69
CA LYS A 129 20.36 -22.36 -7.62
C LYS A 129 21.41 -22.70 -6.57
N ASP A 130 22.67 -22.71 -6.94
CA ASP A 130 23.77 -23.07 -6.01
C ASP A 130 24.17 -21.86 -5.13
N LEU A 131 23.96 -20.63 -5.58
CA LEU A 131 24.21 -19.43 -4.76
C LEU A 131 23.18 -19.23 -3.64
N LEU A 132 21.97 -19.76 -3.79
CA LEU A 132 20.93 -19.67 -2.75
C LEU A 132 21.11 -20.74 -1.66
N LYS A 133 21.90 -21.80 -1.90
CA LYS A 133 22.20 -22.84 -0.91
C LYS A 133 23.36 -22.51 0.05
N VAL A 134 24.09 -21.44 -0.19
CA VAL A 134 25.23 -21.03 0.64
C VAL A 134 24.84 -20.03 1.74
N LEU A 135 23.56 -19.63 1.78
CA LEU A 135 23.05 -18.65 2.76
C LEU A 135 22.07 -19.27 3.78
N ASP A 136 21.97 -20.60 3.86
CA ASP A 136 21.30 -21.33 4.95
C ASP A 136 22.31 -21.79 6.00
#